data_e3b4a790cdd581c869355127a656005d
#
_entry.id   e3b4a790cdd581c869355127a656005d
#
_cell.length_a   1.000
_cell.length_b   1.000
_cell.length_c   1.000
_cell.angle_alpha   90.00
_cell.angle_beta   90.00
_cell.angle_gamma   90.00
#
_symmetry.space_group_name_H-M   'P 1'
#
loop_
_entity.id
_entity.type
_entity.pdbx_description
1 polymer ?
#
loop_
_entity_poly.entity_id
_entity_poly.type
_entity_poly.pdbx_seq_one_letter_code
_entity_poly.pdbx_strand_id
1 'polypeptide(L)'
;MTPRASVPRTLKTAKVKITTKCNRHCDFCIFADGAQGENMPLELFSTILTRLETIPFQQLHINGGEPTVHRDFPALSDAARTRLPDKVMVLGTNAITLARNQPIMDATLRSYDQILIGCDDEHGNYDEVHAVVPRLREAGKTVVVNSVLEGISSTRLTQLGALCEKYGAIHVTNHVHHVDVGQPANELRGLCDRHLDQHLMIEMDGSCYRCFNAMAKDDSEFSIWDEDFAAKVFAPRAHHFRFCLRCHEYTDSGAALVPALTV
;
A
#
# COMPACT_ATOMS: atom_id res chain seq x y z
N MET A 1 -16.32 -18.68 34.36
CA MET A 1 -16.19 -18.12 32.99
C MET A 1 -14.83 -18.53 32.45
N THR A 2 -14.79 -19.51 31.57
CA THR A 2 -13.56 -19.94 30.88
C THR A 2 -13.10 -18.82 29.95
N PRO A 3 -11.83 -18.41 29.99
CA PRO A 3 -11.33 -17.42 29.02
C PRO A 3 -11.50 -17.99 27.59
N ARG A 4 -12.25 -17.30 26.77
CA ARG A 4 -12.26 -17.59 25.32
C ARG A 4 -10.81 -17.55 24.84
N ALA A 5 -10.30 -18.66 24.33
CA ALA A 5 -9.01 -18.69 23.64
C ALA A 5 -9.03 -17.58 22.59
N SER A 6 -8.17 -16.57 22.77
CA SER A 6 -8.04 -15.48 21.80
C SER A 6 -7.54 -16.09 20.49
N VAL A 7 -8.35 -16.01 19.44
CA VAL A 7 -7.88 -16.32 18.08
C VAL A 7 -6.62 -15.48 17.83
N PRO A 8 -5.52 -16.07 17.38
CA PRO A 8 -4.31 -15.31 17.07
C PRO A 8 -4.67 -14.19 16.11
N ARG A 9 -4.37 -12.95 16.47
CA ARG A 9 -4.59 -11.80 15.60
C ARG A 9 -3.67 -11.91 14.41
N THR A 10 -4.22 -11.74 13.21
CA THR A 10 -3.46 -11.77 11.95
C THR A 10 -3.70 -10.47 11.22
N LEU A 11 -2.64 -9.74 10.87
CA LEU A 11 -2.75 -8.53 10.06
C LEU A 11 -3.25 -8.90 8.66
N LYS A 12 -4.11 -8.06 8.11
CA LYS A 12 -4.50 -8.16 6.70
C LYS A 12 -3.31 -7.80 5.80
N THR A 13 -2.61 -6.71 6.11
CA THR A 13 -1.59 -6.15 5.23
C THR A 13 -0.39 -5.60 6.01
N ALA A 14 0.82 -5.98 5.58
CA ALA A 14 2.04 -5.26 5.86
C ALA A 14 2.43 -4.45 4.61
N LYS A 15 2.66 -3.14 4.75
CA LYS A 15 3.07 -2.24 3.66
C LYS A 15 4.49 -1.76 3.93
N VAL A 16 5.37 -1.89 2.96
CA VAL A 16 6.76 -1.43 3.07
C VAL A 16 7.03 -0.41 1.98
N LYS A 17 7.48 0.77 2.41
CA LYS A 17 7.94 1.84 1.53
C LYS A 17 9.42 1.62 1.23
N ILE A 18 9.72 1.28 -0.03
CA ILE A 18 11.10 0.96 -0.44
C ILE A 18 11.85 2.13 -1.07
N THR A 19 11.15 3.21 -1.40
CA THR A 19 11.74 4.41 -2.01
C THR A 19 10.83 5.61 -1.83
N THR A 20 11.41 6.82 -1.70
CA THR A 20 10.70 8.09 -1.86
C THR A 20 10.86 8.67 -3.27
N LYS A 21 11.70 8.05 -4.13
CA LYS A 21 11.82 8.46 -5.54
C LYS A 21 10.56 8.17 -6.31
N CYS A 22 10.18 9.09 -7.19
CA CYS A 22 9.10 8.91 -8.15
C CYS A 22 9.47 9.55 -9.49
N ASN A 23 9.03 8.95 -10.57
CA ASN A 23 9.11 9.51 -11.92
C ASN A 23 7.92 10.42 -12.25
N ARG A 24 7.09 10.73 -11.24
CA ARG A 24 5.97 11.68 -11.30
C ARG A 24 6.03 12.65 -10.12
N HIS A 25 5.26 13.73 -10.26
CA HIS A 25 5.06 14.73 -9.22
C HIS A 25 3.58 15.11 -9.23
N CYS A 26 2.78 14.31 -8.51
CA CYS A 26 1.33 14.53 -8.40
C CYS A 26 1.03 15.44 -7.21
N ASP A 27 0.20 16.47 -7.40
CA ASP A 27 -0.08 17.50 -6.40
C ASP A 27 -0.72 16.95 -5.11
N PHE A 28 -1.47 15.86 -5.23
CA PHE A 28 -2.09 15.20 -4.07
C PHE A 28 -1.20 14.14 -3.41
N CYS A 29 0.01 13.91 -3.91
CA CYS A 29 0.88 12.84 -3.40
C CYS A 29 1.54 13.23 -2.09
N ILE A 30 1.38 12.39 -1.08
CA ILE A 30 2.00 12.56 0.25
C ILE A 30 3.19 11.62 0.48
N PHE A 31 3.60 10.85 -0.53
CA PHE A 31 4.57 9.76 -0.38
C PHE A 31 5.89 9.97 -1.10
N ALA A 32 5.94 10.90 -2.06
CA ALA A 32 7.05 11.00 -2.97
C ALA A 32 7.81 12.33 -2.84
N ASP A 33 9.14 12.24 -2.83
CA ASP A 33 10.05 13.39 -2.94
C ASP A 33 10.47 13.66 -4.40
N GLY A 34 9.70 13.14 -5.34
CA GLY A 34 10.00 13.21 -6.76
C GLY A 34 11.30 12.48 -7.12
N ALA A 35 12.03 13.01 -8.09
CA ALA A 35 13.29 12.40 -8.56
C ALA A 35 14.44 12.51 -7.55
N GLN A 36 14.34 13.41 -6.57
CA GLN A 36 15.37 13.66 -5.55
C GLN A 36 15.28 12.74 -4.33
N GLY A 37 14.23 11.91 -4.25
CA GLY A 37 14.03 10.97 -3.16
C GLY A 37 15.15 9.93 -3.03
N GLU A 38 15.03 9.08 -2.04
CA GLU A 38 16.01 8.06 -1.67
C GLU A 38 15.51 6.64 -1.95
N ASN A 39 16.42 5.69 -1.97
CA ASN A 39 16.13 4.26 -2.08
C ASN A 39 16.49 3.56 -0.78
N MET A 40 15.63 2.64 -0.32
CA MET A 40 15.93 1.78 0.81
C MET A 40 17.11 0.86 0.50
N PRO A 41 18.12 0.77 1.39
CA PRO A 41 19.20 -0.21 1.24
C PRO A 41 18.66 -1.65 1.33
N LEU A 42 19.27 -2.58 0.57
CA LEU A 42 18.92 -4.01 0.60
C LEU A 42 19.04 -4.63 2.00
N GLU A 43 20.03 -4.21 2.77
CA GLU A 43 20.27 -4.69 4.14
C GLU A 43 19.11 -4.32 5.07
N LEU A 44 18.61 -3.08 4.96
CA LEU A 44 17.45 -2.64 5.73
C LEU A 44 16.20 -3.41 5.32
N PHE A 45 15.97 -3.57 4.02
CA PHE A 45 14.84 -4.36 3.54
C PHE A 45 14.90 -5.81 4.03
N SER A 46 16.08 -6.44 4.02
CA SER A 46 16.28 -7.77 4.57
C SER A 46 15.97 -7.84 6.06
N THR A 47 16.35 -6.82 6.83
CA THR A 47 15.99 -6.69 8.26
C THR A 47 14.48 -6.59 8.46
N ILE A 48 13.81 -5.77 7.63
CA ILE A 48 12.34 -5.66 7.66
C ILE A 48 11.69 -7.02 7.40
N LEU A 49 12.15 -7.77 6.39
CA LEU A 49 11.62 -9.11 6.11
C LEU A 49 11.81 -10.04 7.31
N THR A 50 12.97 -10.00 7.98
CA THR A 50 13.22 -10.78 9.22
C THR A 50 12.21 -10.45 10.32
N ARG A 51 11.88 -9.18 10.51
CA ARG A 51 10.86 -8.77 11.47
C ARG A 51 9.45 -9.23 11.06
N LEU A 52 9.12 -9.12 9.78
CA LEU A 52 7.83 -9.55 9.26
C LEU A 52 7.62 -11.07 9.39
N GLU A 53 8.67 -11.88 9.29
CA GLU A 53 8.60 -13.34 9.54
C GLU A 53 8.17 -13.68 10.97
N THR A 54 8.31 -12.76 11.93
CA THR A 54 7.93 -12.98 13.34
C THR A 54 6.46 -12.70 13.64
N ILE A 55 5.69 -12.18 12.68
CA ILE A 55 4.29 -11.79 12.87
C ILE A 55 3.37 -12.46 11.84
N PRO A 56 2.14 -12.83 12.22
CA PRO A 56 1.16 -13.33 11.28
C PRO A 56 0.52 -12.18 10.47
N PHE A 57 0.61 -12.27 9.15
CA PHE A 57 -0.07 -11.36 8.21
C PHE A 57 -0.39 -12.07 6.88
N GLN A 58 -1.28 -11.49 6.05
CA GLN A 58 -1.76 -12.12 4.82
C GLN A 58 -1.08 -11.56 3.57
N GLN A 59 -0.91 -10.25 3.48
CA GLN A 59 -0.45 -9.59 2.25
C GLN A 59 0.76 -8.69 2.54
N LEU A 60 1.79 -8.76 1.69
CA LEU A 60 2.88 -7.81 1.66
C LEU A 60 2.69 -6.83 0.50
N HIS A 61 2.50 -5.55 0.83
CA HIS A 61 2.44 -4.49 -0.16
C HIS A 61 3.79 -3.78 -0.26
N ILE A 62 4.36 -3.75 -1.45
CA ILE A 62 5.53 -2.95 -1.78
C ILE A 62 5.06 -1.64 -2.39
N ASN A 63 5.40 -0.56 -1.70
CA ASN A 63 5.02 0.81 -2.04
C ASN A 63 6.24 1.74 -2.03
N GLY A 64 5.98 3.02 -2.30
CA GLY A 64 6.98 4.07 -2.24
C GLY A 64 6.46 5.35 -2.88
N GLY A 65 7.36 6.17 -3.41
CA GLY A 65 7.02 7.08 -4.48
C GLY A 65 6.57 6.25 -5.69
N GLU A 66 7.54 5.72 -6.45
CA GLU A 66 7.29 4.69 -7.46
C GLU A 66 8.28 3.53 -7.24
N PRO A 67 7.84 2.38 -6.72
CA PRO A 67 8.74 1.26 -6.40
C PRO A 67 9.59 0.78 -7.57
N THR A 68 9.04 0.82 -8.77
CA THR A 68 9.70 0.32 -9.99
C THR A 68 10.86 1.19 -10.48
N VAL A 69 11.07 2.38 -9.90
CA VAL A 69 12.27 3.19 -10.15
C VAL A 69 13.40 2.91 -9.14
N HIS A 70 13.15 2.07 -8.14
CA HIS A 70 14.19 1.63 -7.24
C HIS A 70 15.25 0.83 -8.03
N ARG A 71 16.53 1.23 -7.91
CA ARG A 71 17.62 0.60 -8.69
C ARG A 71 17.72 -0.91 -8.49
N ASP A 72 17.41 -1.40 -7.28
CA ASP A 72 17.49 -2.81 -6.90
C ASP A 72 16.10 -3.47 -6.85
N PHE A 73 15.08 -2.89 -7.52
CA PHE A 73 13.70 -3.39 -7.48
C PHE A 73 13.57 -4.90 -7.77
N PRO A 74 14.24 -5.47 -8.79
CA PRO A 74 14.17 -6.91 -9.04
C PRO A 74 14.72 -7.73 -7.86
N ALA A 75 15.84 -7.33 -7.27
CA ALA A 75 16.45 -8.04 -6.16
C ALA A 75 15.60 -7.99 -4.89
N LEU A 76 15.00 -6.81 -4.57
CA LEU A 76 14.06 -6.65 -3.47
C LEU A 76 12.82 -7.52 -3.64
N SER A 77 12.27 -7.54 -4.86
CA SER A 77 11.08 -8.32 -5.20
C SER A 77 11.32 -9.83 -5.07
N ASP A 78 12.43 -10.31 -5.61
CA ASP A 78 12.81 -11.71 -5.55
C ASP A 78 13.13 -12.14 -4.10
N ALA A 79 13.78 -11.29 -3.30
CA ALA A 79 14.05 -11.54 -1.88
C ALA A 79 12.75 -11.66 -1.08
N ALA A 80 11.80 -10.74 -1.29
CA ALA A 80 10.51 -10.77 -0.62
C ALA A 80 9.72 -12.04 -0.97
N ARG A 81 9.63 -12.39 -2.25
CA ARG A 81 8.93 -13.60 -2.70
C ARG A 81 9.57 -14.88 -2.15
N THR A 82 10.91 -14.94 -2.13
CA THR A 82 11.63 -16.12 -1.63
C THR A 82 11.42 -16.32 -0.14
N ARG A 83 11.44 -15.25 0.64
CA ARG A 83 11.33 -15.33 2.11
C ARG A 83 9.89 -15.46 2.61
N LEU A 84 8.94 -14.95 1.83
CA LEU A 84 7.51 -14.91 2.20
C LEU A 84 6.66 -15.59 1.10
N PRO A 85 6.91 -16.88 0.78
CA PRO A 85 6.30 -17.55 -0.36
C PRO A 85 4.77 -17.69 -0.21
N ASP A 86 4.26 -17.80 1.02
CA ASP A 86 2.84 -18.02 1.33
C ASP A 86 2.04 -16.70 1.42
N LYS A 87 2.70 -15.55 1.24
CA LYS A 87 2.02 -14.26 1.31
C LYS A 87 1.57 -13.79 -0.07
N VAL A 88 0.42 -13.15 -0.12
CA VAL A 88 0.00 -12.43 -1.33
C VAL A 88 0.89 -11.20 -1.48
N MET A 89 1.66 -11.16 -2.56
CA MET A 89 2.54 -10.03 -2.88
C MET A 89 1.79 -9.01 -3.72
N VAL A 90 1.78 -7.76 -3.27
CA VAL A 90 1.07 -6.66 -3.91
C VAL A 90 2.04 -5.54 -4.26
N LEU A 91 2.02 -5.08 -5.51
CA LEU A 91 2.79 -3.93 -5.99
C LEU A 91 1.87 -2.74 -6.20
N GLY A 92 2.17 -1.59 -5.57
CA GLY A 92 1.60 -0.29 -5.92
C GLY A 92 2.50 0.41 -6.93
N THR A 93 1.98 0.88 -8.08
CA THR A 93 2.79 1.48 -9.14
C THR A 93 1.97 2.43 -10.01
N ASN A 94 2.63 3.38 -10.66
CA ASN A 94 2.05 4.17 -11.75
C ASN A 94 2.23 3.50 -13.13
N ALA A 95 2.78 2.30 -13.19
CA ALA A 95 2.98 1.47 -14.38
C ALA A 95 3.91 2.03 -15.48
N ILE A 96 4.43 3.24 -15.36
CA ILE A 96 5.25 3.86 -16.43
C ILE A 96 6.52 3.03 -16.70
N THR A 97 7.23 2.66 -15.63
CA THR A 97 8.45 1.86 -15.77
C THR A 97 8.12 0.44 -16.23
N LEU A 98 6.99 -0.14 -15.77
CA LEU A 98 6.54 -1.47 -16.24
C LEU A 98 6.31 -1.52 -17.75
N ALA A 99 5.75 -0.45 -18.34
CA ALA A 99 5.50 -0.39 -19.77
C ALA A 99 6.79 -0.31 -20.61
N ARG A 100 7.85 0.27 -20.04
CA ARG A 100 9.06 0.67 -20.78
C ARG A 100 10.30 -0.16 -20.46
N ASN A 101 10.29 -0.97 -19.40
CA ASN A 101 11.44 -1.71 -18.91
C ASN A 101 11.10 -3.19 -18.74
N GLN A 102 11.52 -4.02 -19.67
CA GLN A 102 11.22 -5.45 -19.67
C GLN A 102 11.78 -6.18 -18.43
N PRO A 103 13.03 -5.99 -17.99
CA PRO A 103 13.51 -6.56 -16.73
C PRO A 103 12.65 -6.26 -15.50
N ILE A 104 12.10 -5.05 -15.38
CA ILE A 104 11.18 -4.68 -14.29
C ILE A 104 9.83 -5.40 -14.44
N MET A 105 9.30 -5.48 -15.67
CA MET A 105 8.09 -6.25 -15.94
C MET A 105 8.28 -7.73 -15.59
N ASP A 106 9.41 -8.33 -15.98
CA ASP A 106 9.69 -9.75 -15.70
C ASP A 106 9.81 -10.01 -14.18
N ALA A 107 10.47 -9.12 -13.44
CA ALA A 107 10.52 -9.20 -11.97
C ALA A 107 9.12 -9.09 -11.37
N THR A 108 8.29 -8.18 -11.87
CA THR A 108 6.90 -8.01 -11.43
C THR A 108 6.09 -9.28 -11.68
N LEU A 109 6.20 -9.87 -12.86
CA LEU A 109 5.48 -11.09 -13.21
C LEU A 109 5.90 -12.29 -12.36
N ARG A 110 7.17 -12.39 -11.97
CA ARG A 110 7.65 -13.48 -11.11
C ARG A 110 7.22 -13.31 -9.66
N SER A 111 7.28 -12.08 -9.14
CA SER A 111 7.24 -11.87 -7.69
C SER A 111 5.89 -11.42 -7.13
N TYR A 112 5.01 -10.83 -7.94
CA TYR A 112 3.75 -10.27 -7.46
C TYR A 112 2.52 -11.03 -7.96
N ASP A 113 1.50 -11.09 -7.10
CA ASP A 113 0.20 -11.69 -7.37
C ASP A 113 -0.82 -10.65 -7.78
N GLN A 114 -0.73 -9.47 -7.19
CA GLN A 114 -1.64 -8.34 -7.42
C GLN A 114 -0.86 -7.06 -7.74
N ILE A 115 -1.37 -6.30 -8.70
CA ILE A 115 -0.81 -5.01 -9.08
C ILE A 115 -1.89 -3.94 -8.95
N LEU A 116 -1.61 -2.93 -8.12
CA LEU A 116 -2.45 -1.77 -7.89
C LEU A 116 -1.86 -0.60 -8.69
N ILE A 117 -2.57 -0.16 -9.72
CA ILE A 117 -2.08 0.87 -10.65
C ILE A 117 -2.84 2.17 -10.41
N GLY A 118 -2.12 3.25 -10.03
CA GLY A 118 -2.67 4.60 -10.03
C GLY A 118 -2.78 5.12 -11.46
N CYS A 119 -3.96 5.60 -11.87
CA CYS A 119 -4.19 6.13 -13.20
C CYS A 119 -5.24 7.25 -13.18
N ASP A 120 -4.78 8.48 -13.38
CA ASP A 120 -5.57 9.69 -13.50
C ASP A 120 -4.78 10.75 -14.27
N ASP A 121 -5.28 11.98 -14.37
CA ASP A 121 -4.63 13.05 -15.12
C ASP A 121 -3.30 13.48 -14.52
N GLU A 122 -3.18 13.45 -13.17
CA GLU A 122 -1.94 13.76 -12.45
C GLU A 122 -0.85 12.70 -12.71
N HIS A 123 -1.23 11.42 -12.74
CA HIS A 123 -0.32 10.36 -13.13
C HIS A 123 0.04 10.44 -14.62
N GLY A 124 -0.87 10.88 -15.49
CA GLY A 124 -0.63 11.10 -16.93
C GLY A 124 -0.09 9.87 -17.65
N ASN A 125 -0.55 8.67 -17.28
CA ASN A 125 0.03 7.38 -17.66
C ASN A 125 -0.97 6.46 -18.39
N TYR A 126 -1.94 7.04 -19.08
CA TYR A 126 -3.02 6.27 -19.74
C TYR A 126 -2.49 5.27 -20.78
N ASP A 127 -1.53 5.70 -21.61
CA ASP A 127 -0.96 4.85 -22.65
C ASP A 127 -0.22 3.65 -22.06
N GLU A 128 0.54 3.89 -20.98
CA GLU A 128 1.25 2.85 -20.25
C GLU A 128 0.27 1.86 -19.60
N VAL A 129 -0.80 2.37 -18.99
CA VAL A 129 -1.83 1.51 -18.39
C VAL A 129 -2.52 0.66 -19.44
N HIS A 130 -2.85 1.25 -20.61
CA HIS A 130 -3.42 0.50 -21.73
C HIS A 130 -2.47 -0.59 -22.26
N ALA A 131 -1.16 -0.37 -22.21
CA ALA A 131 -0.16 -1.36 -22.64
C ALA A 131 0.08 -2.45 -21.58
N VAL A 132 0.01 -2.11 -20.27
CA VAL A 132 0.43 -2.98 -19.17
C VAL A 132 -0.72 -3.88 -18.69
N VAL A 133 -1.95 -3.36 -18.61
CA VAL A 133 -3.10 -4.12 -18.09
C VAL A 133 -3.32 -5.44 -18.84
N PRO A 134 -3.35 -5.48 -20.20
CA PRO A 134 -3.50 -6.73 -20.91
C PRO A 134 -2.41 -7.75 -20.57
N ARG A 135 -1.15 -7.33 -20.58
CA ARG A 135 0.02 -8.20 -20.30
C ARG A 135 -0.03 -8.82 -18.91
N LEU A 136 -0.38 -8.01 -17.90
CA LEU A 136 -0.51 -8.51 -16.53
C LEU A 136 -1.67 -9.50 -16.39
N ARG A 137 -2.81 -9.21 -17.03
CA ARG A 137 -3.98 -10.09 -16.99
C ARG A 137 -3.75 -11.40 -17.73
N GLU A 138 -3.10 -11.37 -18.89
CA GLU A 138 -2.68 -12.56 -19.65
C GLU A 138 -1.72 -13.44 -18.85
N ALA A 139 -0.87 -12.83 -18.01
CA ALA A 139 0.01 -13.54 -17.07
C ALA A 139 -0.72 -14.01 -15.79
N GLY A 140 -2.04 -13.90 -15.71
CA GLY A 140 -2.85 -14.38 -14.59
C GLY A 140 -2.80 -13.48 -13.33
N LYS A 141 -2.28 -12.24 -13.43
CA LYS A 141 -2.20 -11.34 -12.27
C LYS A 141 -3.54 -10.68 -11.97
N THR A 142 -3.83 -10.47 -10.69
CA THR A 142 -4.92 -9.58 -10.30
C THR A 142 -4.50 -8.14 -10.50
N VAL A 143 -5.26 -7.41 -11.30
CA VAL A 143 -4.96 -5.99 -11.62
C VAL A 143 -6.11 -5.13 -11.12
N VAL A 144 -5.77 -4.12 -10.33
CA VAL A 144 -6.69 -3.07 -9.87
C VAL A 144 -6.18 -1.73 -10.38
N VAL A 145 -6.98 -1.05 -11.17
CA VAL A 145 -6.72 0.32 -11.61
C VAL A 145 -7.48 1.27 -10.69
N ASN A 146 -6.75 2.16 -10.02
CA ASN A 146 -7.29 3.13 -9.08
C ASN A 146 -7.19 4.54 -9.66
N SER A 147 -8.30 5.26 -9.71
CA SER A 147 -8.39 6.63 -10.21
C SER A 147 -8.88 7.58 -9.14
N VAL A 148 -8.24 8.74 -9.01
CA VAL A 148 -8.68 9.84 -8.16
C VAL A 148 -9.70 10.67 -8.91
N LEU A 149 -10.94 10.78 -8.39
CA LEU A 149 -12.07 11.39 -9.10
C LEU A 149 -11.87 12.88 -9.40
N GLU A 150 -11.22 13.61 -8.51
CA GLU A 150 -10.92 15.03 -8.69
C GLU A 150 -9.86 15.29 -9.77
N GLY A 151 -9.07 14.27 -10.09
CA GLY A 151 -7.96 14.33 -11.04
C GLY A 151 -8.23 13.56 -12.33
N ILE A 152 -9.49 13.31 -12.73
CA ILE A 152 -9.78 12.55 -13.95
C ILE A 152 -11.02 13.05 -14.69
N SER A 153 -10.92 13.20 -16.02
CA SER A 153 -12.08 13.54 -16.84
C SER A 153 -13.06 12.37 -16.98
N SER A 154 -14.35 12.64 -17.13
CA SER A 154 -15.38 11.62 -17.30
C SER A 154 -15.14 10.71 -18.51
N THR A 155 -14.58 11.25 -19.58
CA THR A 155 -14.23 10.49 -20.80
C THR A 155 -13.15 9.46 -20.48
N ARG A 156 -12.07 9.86 -19.80
CA ARG A 156 -10.98 8.96 -19.41
C ARG A 156 -11.43 7.92 -18.39
N LEU A 157 -12.26 8.33 -17.44
CA LEU A 157 -12.87 7.41 -16.47
C LEU A 157 -13.66 6.29 -17.18
N THR A 158 -14.47 6.66 -18.17
CA THR A 158 -15.23 5.69 -18.98
C THR A 158 -14.30 4.78 -19.79
N GLN A 159 -13.24 5.32 -20.38
CA GLN A 159 -12.26 4.54 -21.14
C GLN A 159 -11.50 3.52 -20.27
N LEU A 160 -11.10 3.92 -19.05
CA LEU A 160 -10.46 3.02 -18.10
C LEU A 160 -11.42 1.93 -17.62
N GLY A 161 -12.68 2.27 -17.36
CA GLY A 161 -13.72 1.29 -17.04
C GLY A 161 -13.86 0.25 -18.13
N ALA A 162 -13.97 0.67 -19.40
CA ALA A 162 -14.06 -0.23 -20.54
C ALA A 162 -12.80 -1.10 -20.75
N LEU A 163 -11.60 -0.53 -20.52
CA LEU A 163 -10.35 -1.29 -20.53
C LEU A 163 -10.37 -2.40 -19.47
N CYS A 164 -10.70 -2.02 -18.23
CA CYS A 164 -10.75 -2.97 -17.12
C CYS A 164 -11.75 -4.08 -17.34
N GLU A 165 -12.97 -3.76 -17.81
CA GLU A 165 -13.99 -4.73 -18.17
C GLU A 165 -13.50 -5.70 -19.25
N LYS A 166 -12.92 -5.16 -20.34
CA LYS A 166 -12.41 -5.96 -21.46
C LYS A 166 -11.39 -7.03 -21.04
N TYR A 167 -10.50 -6.69 -20.10
CA TYR A 167 -9.41 -7.58 -19.68
C TYR A 167 -9.65 -8.24 -18.32
N GLY A 168 -10.82 -8.05 -17.71
CA GLY A 168 -11.14 -8.59 -16.39
C GLY A 168 -10.30 -8.00 -15.26
N ALA A 169 -9.84 -6.76 -15.40
CA ALA A 169 -9.24 -5.98 -14.33
C ALA A 169 -10.33 -5.29 -13.49
N ILE A 170 -9.99 -4.85 -12.30
CA ILE A 170 -10.90 -4.13 -11.40
C ILE A 170 -10.62 -2.63 -11.55
N HIS A 171 -11.65 -1.83 -11.76
CA HIS A 171 -11.54 -0.37 -11.72
C HIS A 171 -12.15 0.15 -10.41
N VAL A 172 -11.36 0.90 -9.65
CA VAL A 172 -11.77 1.52 -8.39
C VAL A 172 -11.58 3.03 -8.50
N THR A 173 -12.53 3.78 -7.98
CA THR A 173 -12.44 5.24 -7.91
C THR A 173 -12.43 5.68 -6.46
N ASN A 174 -11.57 6.65 -6.14
CA ASN A 174 -11.47 7.24 -4.81
C ASN A 174 -11.47 8.76 -4.91
N HIS A 175 -11.85 9.42 -3.83
CA HIS A 175 -11.63 10.84 -3.65
C HIS A 175 -10.22 11.13 -3.13
N VAL A 176 -9.72 12.35 -3.37
CA VAL A 176 -8.46 12.81 -2.75
C VAL A 176 -8.59 12.67 -1.23
N HIS A 177 -7.67 11.92 -0.63
CA HIS A 177 -7.57 11.87 0.82
C HIS A 177 -6.98 13.19 1.33
N HIS A 178 -7.83 14.10 1.73
CA HIS A 178 -7.39 15.22 2.55
C HIS A 178 -7.05 14.67 3.93
N VAL A 179 -5.75 14.55 4.20
CA VAL A 179 -5.27 14.28 5.56
C VAL A 179 -5.57 15.54 6.37
N ASP A 180 -6.72 15.56 7.02
CA ASP A 180 -7.03 16.63 7.98
C ASP A 180 -6.09 16.48 9.17
N VAL A 181 -5.00 17.24 9.14
CA VAL A 181 -4.00 17.34 10.20
C VAL A 181 -4.55 18.05 11.45
N GLY A 182 -5.82 17.87 11.74
CA GLY A 182 -6.52 18.49 12.86
C GLY A 182 -5.83 18.34 14.21
N GLN A 183 -6.25 19.15 15.15
CA GLN A 183 -5.76 19.22 16.53
C GLN A 183 -5.79 17.86 17.25
N PRO A 184 -4.87 17.58 18.19
CA PRO A 184 -4.90 16.37 18.99
C PRO A 184 -6.25 16.13 19.63
N ALA A 185 -6.69 14.88 19.65
CA ALA A 185 -7.99 14.50 20.24
C ALA A 185 -7.88 14.34 21.75
N ASN A 186 -7.72 15.45 22.48
CA ASN A 186 -7.67 15.42 23.96
C ASN A 186 -8.96 14.90 24.62
N GLU A 187 -10.03 14.73 23.85
CA GLU A 187 -11.36 14.36 24.36
C GLU A 187 -11.80 12.94 23.98
N LEU A 188 -11.07 12.25 23.07
CA LEU A 188 -11.40 10.88 22.68
C LEU A 188 -10.83 9.89 23.68
N ARG A 189 -11.68 9.36 24.53
CA ARG A 189 -11.34 8.28 25.44
C ARG A 189 -11.76 6.95 24.83
N GLY A 190 -10.80 6.05 24.64
CA GLY A 190 -11.07 4.71 24.15
C GLY A 190 -9.93 4.13 23.33
N LEU A 191 -10.05 2.85 22.98
CA LEU A 191 -9.10 2.13 22.12
C LEU A 191 -9.64 2.14 20.69
N CYS A 192 -8.74 2.35 19.73
CA CYS A 192 -9.05 2.21 18.33
C CYS A 192 -9.15 0.72 17.98
N ASP A 193 -10.36 0.21 17.81
CA ASP A 193 -10.64 -1.20 17.52
C ASP A 193 -10.61 -1.52 16.01
N ARG A 194 -10.73 -0.52 15.13
CA ARG A 194 -10.84 -0.72 13.67
C ARG A 194 -9.51 -0.99 12.96
N HIS A 195 -8.36 -0.64 13.55
CA HIS A 195 -7.06 -0.76 12.87
C HIS A 195 -6.12 -1.80 13.48
N LEU A 196 -6.52 -2.44 14.57
CA LEU A 196 -5.66 -3.35 15.32
C LEU A 196 -5.23 -4.59 14.51
N ASP A 197 -6.00 -4.98 13.50
CA ASP A 197 -5.76 -6.18 12.70
C ASP A 197 -5.71 -5.89 11.19
N GLN A 198 -5.62 -4.63 10.78
CA GLN A 198 -5.76 -4.26 9.36
C GLN A 198 -4.43 -4.02 8.68
N HIS A 199 -3.64 -3.08 9.18
CA HIS A 199 -2.46 -2.59 8.46
C HIS A 199 -1.28 -2.34 9.39
N LEU A 200 -0.10 -2.71 8.93
CA LEU A 200 1.19 -2.24 9.40
C LEU A 200 1.87 -1.53 8.24
N MET A 201 2.33 -0.30 8.44
CA MET A 201 3.12 0.45 7.47
C MET A 201 4.52 0.64 8.02
N ILE A 202 5.53 0.41 7.20
CA ILE A 202 6.95 0.49 7.55
C ILE A 202 7.60 1.46 6.59
N GLU A 203 8.14 2.54 7.15
CA GLU A 203 8.88 3.58 6.44
C GLU A 203 10.34 3.21 6.18
N MET A 204 11.03 4.04 5.41
CA MET A 204 12.40 3.80 4.95
C MET A 204 13.46 3.84 6.05
N ASP A 205 13.15 4.36 7.23
CA ASP A 205 14.00 4.37 8.43
C ASP A 205 13.69 3.24 9.42
N GLY A 206 12.66 2.44 9.12
CA GLY A 206 12.15 1.39 9.98
C GLY A 206 11.06 1.83 10.95
N SER A 207 10.65 3.08 10.91
CA SER A 207 9.50 3.58 11.67
C SER A 207 8.21 2.87 11.27
N CYS A 208 7.37 2.55 12.25
CA CYS A 208 6.18 1.73 12.07
C CYS A 208 4.92 2.47 12.48
N TYR A 209 3.88 2.31 11.65
CA TYR A 209 2.59 2.95 11.80
C TYR A 209 1.47 1.95 11.56
N ARG A 210 0.40 2.03 12.35
CA ARG A 210 -0.83 1.24 12.15
C ARG A 210 -1.98 2.09 11.61
N CYS A 211 -1.72 3.37 11.33
CA CYS A 211 -2.68 4.32 10.81
C CYS A 211 -2.03 5.25 9.80
N PHE A 212 -2.67 5.39 8.66
CA PHE A 212 -2.26 6.27 7.58
C PHE A 212 -2.07 7.73 8.03
N ASN A 213 -2.96 8.20 8.89
CA ASN A 213 -2.90 9.57 9.40
C ASN A 213 -1.74 9.79 10.38
N ALA A 214 -1.35 8.77 11.15
CA ALA A 214 -0.15 8.84 12.00
C ALA A 214 1.11 8.92 11.13
N MET A 215 1.18 8.13 10.08
CA MET A 215 2.26 8.15 9.11
C MET A 215 2.39 9.53 8.44
N ALA A 216 1.27 10.12 8.01
CA ALA A 216 1.27 11.44 7.39
C ALA A 216 1.71 12.58 8.33
N LYS A 217 1.72 12.36 9.66
CA LYS A 217 2.19 13.30 10.68
C LYS A 217 3.58 13.00 11.21
N ASP A 218 4.20 11.95 10.71
CA ASP A 218 5.47 11.44 11.22
C ASP A 218 5.43 11.14 12.75
N ASP A 219 4.30 10.61 13.21
CA ASP A 219 4.07 10.21 14.60
C ASP A 219 4.17 8.68 14.69
N SER A 220 5.41 8.17 14.63
CA SER A 220 5.67 6.74 14.66
C SER A 220 5.28 6.14 16.00
N GLU A 221 4.60 4.99 15.94
CA GLU A 221 4.12 4.30 17.13
C GLU A 221 5.19 3.38 17.74
N PHE A 222 6.05 2.83 16.90
CA PHE A 222 7.16 1.94 17.25
C PHE A 222 8.07 1.76 16.03
N SER A 223 9.11 0.94 16.16
CA SER A 223 10.08 0.71 15.09
C SER A 223 10.35 -0.79 14.91
N ILE A 224 10.82 -1.17 13.72
CA ILE A 224 11.35 -2.52 13.46
C ILE A 224 12.56 -2.85 14.35
N TRP A 225 13.21 -1.83 14.91
CA TRP A 225 14.37 -1.98 15.78
C TRP A 225 14.00 -2.36 17.22
N ASP A 226 12.73 -2.23 17.59
CA ASP A 226 12.27 -2.56 18.93
C ASP A 226 12.39 -4.07 19.19
N GLU A 227 12.92 -4.45 20.35
CA GLU A 227 13.07 -5.86 20.74
C GLU A 227 11.70 -6.56 20.82
N ASP A 228 10.68 -5.84 21.30
CA ASP A 228 9.31 -6.29 21.45
C ASP A 228 8.40 -5.97 20.23
N PHE A 229 8.99 -5.79 19.04
CA PHE A 229 8.28 -5.44 17.80
C PHE A 229 6.97 -6.21 17.60
N ALA A 230 7.02 -7.56 17.68
CA ALA A 230 5.85 -8.38 17.44
C ALA A 230 4.72 -8.11 18.46
N ALA A 231 5.07 -7.82 19.71
CA ALA A 231 4.09 -7.46 20.74
C ALA A 231 3.48 -6.07 20.45
N LYS A 232 4.27 -5.11 20.03
CA LYS A 232 3.82 -3.75 19.68
C LYS A 232 2.89 -3.71 18.47
N VAL A 233 3.13 -4.56 17.47
CA VAL A 233 2.25 -4.69 16.30
C VAL A 233 0.80 -4.98 16.71
N PHE A 234 0.60 -5.83 17.74
CA PHE A 234 -0.72 -6.25 18.20
C PHE A 234 -1.17 -5.58 19.50
N ALA A 235 -0.40 -4.64 20.02
CA ALA A 235 -0.77 -3.91 21.24
C ALA A 235 -2.04 -3.05 21.02
N PRO A 236 -2.89 -2.89 22.05
CA PRO A 236 -3.99 -1.95 21.99
C PRO A 236 -3.51 -0.54 21.64
N ARG A 237 -4.28 0.19 20.85
CA ARG A 237 -3.97 1.55 20.43
C ARG A 237 -5.00 2.53 20.98
N ALA A 238 -4.52 3.63 21.56
CA ALA A 238 -5.38 4.75 21.92
C ALA A 238 -5.76 5.58 20.67
N HIS A 239 -6.91 6.26 20.72
CA HIS A 239 -7.22 7.28 19.72
C HIS A 239 -6.33 8.51 19.94
N HIS A 240 -5.56 8.89 18.92
CA HIS A 240 -4.62 10.00 19.01
C HIS A 240 -5.14 11.31 18.39
N PHE A 241 -6.19 11.24 17.55
CA PHE A 241 -6.59 12.38 16.72
C PHE A 241 -8.11 12.62 16.73
N ARG A 242 -8.53 13.89 16.65
CA ARG A 242 -9.95 14.24 16.52
C ARG A 242 -10.65 13.61 15.33
N PHE A 243 -9.95 13.42 14.22
CA PHE A 243 -10.51 12.75 13.05
C PHE A 243 -10.69 11.23 13.23
N CYS A 244 -10.20 10.62 14.30
CA CYS A 244 -10.56 9.23 14.64
C CYS A 244 -12.09 9.06 14.76
N LEU A 245 -12.83 10.10 15.12
CA LEU A 245 -14.29 10.12 15.06
C LEU A 245 -14.81 9.99 13.62
N ARG A 246 -14.16 10.65 12.66
CA ARG A 246 -14.54 10.63 11.24
C ARG A 246 -14.07 9.38 10.50
N CYS A 247 -13.11 8.63 11.02
CA CYS A 247 -12.73 7.33 10.48
C CYS A 247 -13.92 6.36 10.39
N HIS A 248 -14.92 6.52 11.24
CA HIS A 248 -16.17 5.75 11.19
C HIS A 248 -17.07 6.16 10.03
N GLU A 249 -17.08 7.43 9.64
CA GLU A 249 -17.87 7.94 8.52
C GLU A 249 -17.29 7.54 7.16
N TYR A 250 -15.96 7.43 7.03
CA TYR A 250 -15.30 7.06 5.77
C TYR A 250 -15.57 5.61 5.33
N THR A 251 -15.84 4.71 6.26
CA THR A 251 -16.18 3.32 5.94
C THR A 251 -17.66 3.14 5.58
N ASP A 252 -18.52 4.05 6.01
CA ASP A 252 -19.96 4.01 5.72
C ASP A 252 -20.31 4.75 4.42
N SER A 253 -19.43 5.61 3.90
CA SER A 253 -19.65 6.39 2.67
C SER A 253 -19.31 5.64 1.36
N GLY A 254 -19.30 4.32 1.37
CA GLY A 254 -19.30 3.52 0.13
C GLY A 254 -17.99 3.49 -0.65
N ALA A 255 -16.86 3.93 -0.09
CA ALA A 255 -15.57 3.52 -0.62
C ALA A 255 -15.46 2.01 -0.41
N ALA A 256 -15.86 1.25 -1.41
CA ALA A 256 -15.74 -0.19 -1.41
C ALA A 256 -14.27 -0.53 -1.17
N LEU A 257 -13.95 -0.91 0.06
CA LEU A 257 -12.76 -1.69 0.31
C LEU A 257 -12.80 -2.80 -0.74
N VAL A 258 -11.79 -2.86 -1.58
CA VAL A 258 -11.61 -3.98 -2.53
C VAL A 258 -11.99 -5.22 -1.74
N PRO A 259 -13.04 -5.97 -2.15
CA PRO A 259 -13.42 -7.16 -1.42
C PRO A 259 -12.17 -7.99 -1.26
N ALA A 260 -11.94 -8.53 -0.08
CA ALA A 260 -10.91 -9.54 0.09
C ALA A 260 -11.27 -10.63 -0.93
N LEU A 261 -10.56 -10.65 -2.05
CA LEU A 261 -10.69 -11.72 -3.02
C LEU A 261 -10.26 -12.97 -2.27
N THR A 262 -11.25 -13.70 -1.77
CA THR A 262 -11.08 -15.08 -1.35
C THR A 262 -10.64 -15.84 -2.58
N VAL A 263 -9.39 -16.27 -2.56
CA VAL A 263 -8.84 -17.28 -3.47
C VAL A 263 -9.43 -18.62 -3.08
#